data_390df5c31b1a091fc1468b710fecc44e
#
_entry.id   390df5c31b1a091fc1468b710fecc44e
#
_cell.length_a   1.000
_cell.length_b   1.000
_cell.length_c   1.000
_cell.angle_alpha   90.00
_cell.angle_beta   90.00
_cell.angle_gamma   90.00
#
_symmetry.space_group_name_H-M   'P 1'
#
loop_
_entity.id
_entity.type
_entity.pdbx_description
1 polymer ?
#
loop_
_entity_poly.entity_id
_entity_poly.type
_entity_poly.pdbx_seq_one_letter_code
_entity_poly.pdbx_strand_id
1 'polypeptide(L)' 'MEQNNLAENLWRVWVDTRRRIVSFHEEEGCQLLEFRNRELFLSCVDQYTGMQYRYQ' A
#
# COMPACT_ATOMS: atom_id res chain seq x y z
N MET A 1 -4.07 20.88 -17.84
CA MET A 1 -4.12 20.58 -17.41
C MET A 1 -4.24 19.91 -16.68
N GLU A 2 -4.11 19.76 -16.33
CA GLU A 2 -3.99 19.23 -15.74
C GLU A 2 -4.66 18.60 -15.12
N GLN A 3 -5.14 18.35 -14.85
CA GLN A 3 -5.81 17.72 -14.32
C GLN A 3 -5.97 16.47 -14.26
N ASN A 4 -5.96 16.09 -14.71
CA ASN A 4 -5.96 14.74 -14.88
C ASN A 4 -5.18 14.05 -13.88
N ASN A 5 -4.38 14.64 -13.27
CA ASN A 5 -3.55 14.07 -12.28
C ASN A 5 -4.30 13.46 -11.16
N LEU A 6 -5.46 13.97 -10.86
CA LEU A 6 -6.26 13.44 -9.78
C LEU A 6 -6.64 12.00 -10.03
N ALA A 7 -6.96 11.70 -11.28
CA ALA A 7 -7.34 10.36 -11.61
C ALA A 7 -6.15 9.42 -11.64
N GLU A 8 -4.97 10.01 -11.72
CA GLU A 8 -3.78 9.21 -11.85
C GLU A 8 -3.09 8.94 -10.53
N ASN A 9 -3.65 9.41 -9.44
CA ASN A 9 -3.04 9.13 -8.14
C ASN A 9 -3.06 7.65 -7.90
N LEU A 10 -1.89 7.11 -7.70
CA LEU A 10 -1.72 5.69 -7.51
C LEU A 10 -1.15 5.47 -6.12
N TRP A 11 -1.86 4.68 -5.33
CA TRP A 11 -1.47 4.37 -3.98
C TRP A 11 -0.77 3.03 -3.99
N ARG A 12 0.40 2.96 -3.40
CA ARG A 12 1.19 1.74 -3.41
C ARG A 12 1.61 1.35 -2.01
N VAL A 13 1.68 0.05 -1.79
CA VAL A 13 2.16 -0.47 -0.53
C VAL A 13 2.86 -1.78 -0.83
N TRP A 14 3.95 -2.04 -0.13
CA TRP A 14 4.72 -3.26 -0.30
C TRP A 14 4.50 -4.14 0.93
N VAL A 15 4.17 -5.40 0.71
CA VAL A 15 3.80 -6.31 1.79
C VAL A 15 4.69 -7.54 1.77
N ASP A 16 5.29 -7.84 2.91
CA ASP A 16 6.04 -9.08 3.11
C ASP A 16 5.26 -9.91 4.11
N THR A 17 4.57 -10.92 3.62
CA THR A 17 3.71 -11.73 4.47
C THR A 17 4.51 -12.65 5.38
N ARG A 18 5.73 -12.98 5.00
CA ARG A 18 6.54 -13.87 5.82
C ARG A 18 7.05 -13.15 7.06
N ARG A 19 7.55 -11.92 6.87
CA ARG A 19 8.06 -11.13 7.98
C ARG A 19 6.99 -10.25 8.60
N ARG A 20 5.81 -10.24 7.99
CA ARG A 20 4.69 -9.42 8.45
C ARG A 20 5.07 -7.96 8.51
N ILE A 21 5.53 -7.47 7.38
CA ILE A 21 5.95 -6.09 7.25
C ILE A 21 5.15 -5.45 6.13
N VAL A 22 4.63 -4.26 6.39
CA VAL A 22 3.98 -3.45 5.39
C VAL A 22 4.83 -2.21 5.24
N SER A 23 5.33 -1.98 4.02
CA SER A 23 6.23 -0.86 3.78
C SER A 23 5.59 0.09 2.79
N PHE A 24 5.83 1.37 3.00
CA PHE A 24 5.35 2.39 2.07
C PHE A 24 6.44 2.76 1.07
N HIS A 25 7.53 2.03 1.08
CA HIS A 25 8.62 2.19 0.14
C HIS A 25 8.92 0.85 -0.48
N GLU A 26 9.51 0.88 -1.66
CA GLU A 26 9.91 -0.35 -2.31
C GLU A 26 10.90 -1.10 -1.42
N GLU A 27 10.59 -2.36 -1.16
CA GLU A 27 11.41 -3.19 -0.30
C GLU A 27 11.65 -4.51 -0.98
N GLU A 28 12.87 -4.95 -0.92
CA GLU A 28 13.22 -6.22 -1.54
C GLU A 28 12.49 -7.35 -0.85
N GLY A 29 11.92 -8.24 -1.64
CA GLY A 29 11.21 -9.37 -1.08
C GLY A 29 9.75 -9.10 -0.79
N CYS A 30 9.31 -7.86 -0.95
CA CYS A 30 7.94 -7.51 -0.70
C CYS A 30 7.12 -7.57 -1.98
N GLN A 31 5.86 -7.92 -1.84
CA GLN A 31 4.93 -7.91 -2.95
C GLN A 31 4.31 -6.54 -3.07
N LEU A 32 4.27 -6.01 -4.29
CA LEU A 32 3.71 -4.70 -4.51
C LEU A 32 2.20 -4.81 -4.71
N LEU A 33 1.47 -4.01 -3.96
CA LEU A 33 0.03 -3.87 -4.12
C LEU A 33 -0.26 -2.43 -4.52
N GLU A 34 -1.03 -2.27 -5.59
CA GLU A 34 -1.35 -0.97 -6.11
C GLU A 34 -2.85 -0.73 -6.07
N PHE A 35 -3.22 0.48 -5.71
CA PHE A 35 -4.62 0.87 -5.60
C PHE A 35 -4.80 2.22 -6.27
N ARG A 36 -5.86 2.36 -7.05
CA ARG A 36 -6.19 3.65 -7.64
C ARG A 36 -7.21 4.38 -6.81
N ASN A 37 -7.81 3.69 -5.87
CA ASN A 37 -8.82 4.25 -5.00
C ASN A 37 -8.22 4.41 -3.62
N ARG A 38 -8.26 5.64 -3.10
CA ARG A 38 -7.67 5.91 -1.79
C ARG A 38 -8.33 5.08 -0.70
N GLU A 39 -9.64 4.90 -0.81
CA GLU A 39 -10.36 4.17 0.22
C GLU A 39 -9.94 2.71 0.25
N LEU A 40 -9.73 2.12 -0.93
CA LEU A 40 -9.28 0.74 -0.99
C LEU A 40 -7.88 0.63 -0.41
N PHE A 41 -7.03 1.60 -0.69
CA PHE A 41 -5.69 1.60 -0.14
C PHE A 41 -5.72 1.66 1.38
N LEU A 42 -6.50 2.59 1.92
CA LEU A 42 -6.60 2.73 3.37
C LEU A 42 -7.22 1.50 4.01
N SER A 43 -8.18 0.90 3.34
CA SER A 43 -8.79 -0.32 3.82
C SER A 43 -7.77 -1.44 3.91
N CYS A 44 -6.91 -1.55 2.90
CA CYS A 44 -5.86 -2.56 2.89
C CYS A 44 -4.90 -2.34 4.05
N VAL A 45 -4.46 -1.10 4.23
CA VAL A 45 -3.54 -0.78 5.30
C VAL A 45 -4.17 -1.10 6.66
N ASP A 46 -5.44 -0.74 6.82
CA ASP A 46 -6.13 -1.01 8.06
C ASP A 46 -6.24 -2.50 8.32
N GLN A 47 -6.46 -3.28 7.28
CA GLN A 47 -6.58 -4.72 7.42
C GLN A 47 -5.26 -5.33 7.91
N TYR A 48 -4.15 -4.86 7.37
CA TYR A 48 -2.86 -5.38 7.81
C TYR A 48 -2.51 -4.90 9.21
N THR A 49 -2.96 -3.71 9.58
CA THR A 49 -2.80 -3.25 10.94
C THR A 49 -3.51 -4.20 11.89
N GLY A 50 -4.71 -4.62 11.52
CA GLY A 50 -5.46 -5.54 12.36
C GLY A 50 -4.81 -6.90 12.46
N MET A 51 -3.95 -7.24 11.51
CA MET A 51 -3.23 -8.50 11.54
C MET A 51 -1.89 -8.37 12.23
N GLN A 52 -1.63 -7.24 12.85
CA GLN A 52 -0.39 -7.01 13.60
C GLN A 52 0.85 -7.01 12.73
N TYR A 53 0.72 -6.48 11.53
CA TYR A 53 1.88 -6.24 10.68
C TYR A 53 2.60 -5.01 11.17
N ARG A 54 3.90 -4.95 10.93
CA ARG A 54 4.70 -3.79 11.25
C ARG A 54 4.83 -2.90 10.04
N TYR A 55 4.91 -1.60 10.28
CA TYR A 55 5.05 -0.62 9.20
C TYR A 55 6.47 -0.06 9.18
N GLN A 56 6.96 0.11 7.99
CA GLN A 56 8.27 0.72 7.78
C GLN A 56 8.17 1.91 6.85
#